data_3c99761f9dad44923fd000314a065d74
#
_entry.id   3c99761f9dad44923fd000314a065d74
#
_cell.length_a   1.000
_cell.length_b   1.000
_cell.length_c   1.000
_cell.angle_alpha   90.00
_cell.angle_beta   90.00
_cell.angle_gamma   90.00
#
_symmetry.space_group_name_H-M   'P 1'
#
loop_
_entity.id
_entity.type
_entity.pdbx_description
1 polymer ?
#
loop_
_entity_poly.entity_id
_entity_poly.type
_entity_poly.pdbx_seq_one_letter_code
_entity_poly.pdbx_strand_id
1 'polypeptide(L)'
;MTRKTLLGGVSAAVFVVAAAGVGLADIRTGDSLVINGEIPIVTETEPPAHLDGALSTLYSGWVFRTDETRAMQADDFDNPGMLYVEQGISAFNTAMGTEGNSCASCHENPESLANVRPSYPQWDEAHGEVQTVEMQVIECQTERMGMEEPYGYDSQQMRNMVALIASVARGQTVDVAIDGPASEAWELGREIYYTQYGQMELSCAQCHEQNYGNLIRADHLSQGQVNGFPTYRLKNANIVSVHNRFRGCIRDTRGEPYAIGSPEFVALELYVASRGNGLTVEGPAVRN
;
A
#
# COMPACT_ATOMS: atom_id res chain seq x y z
N MET A 1 -36.09 23.61 79.86
CA MET A 1 -34.85 23.80 79.09
C MET A 1 -34.83 22.73 78.00
N THR A 2 -35.29 23.07 76.80
CA THR A 2 -35.43 22.13 75.66
C THR A 2 -34.27 22.35 74.68
N ARG A 3 -33.39 21.37 74.53
CA ARG A 3 -32.29 21.33 73.54
C ARG A 3 -32.85 20.97 72.14
N LYS A 4 -32.76 21.87 71.19
CA LYS A 4 -33.00 21.57 69.77
C LYS A 4 -31.70 21.03 69.14
N THR A 5 -31.78 19.80 68.66
CA THR A 5 -30.75 19.19 67.86
C THR A 5 -30.94 19.60 66.39
N LEU A 6 -29.99 20.30 65.84
CA LEU A 6 -29.92 20.56 64.38
C LEU A 6 -29.27 19.35 63.68
N LEU A 7 -30.02 18.68 62.81
CA LEU A 7 -29.49 17.70 61.88
C LEU A 7 -29.02 18.46 60.61
N GLY A 8 -27.72 18.52 60.45
CA GLY A 8 -27.13 19.03 59.20
C GLY A 8 -27.14 17.91 58.14
N GLY A 9 -27.91 18.14 57.06
CA GLY A 9 -27.88 17.27 55.89
C GLY A 9 -26.64 17.53 55.06
N VAL A 10 -25.79 16.51 54.87
CA VAL A 10 -24.68 16.53 53.93
C VAL A 10 -25.21 16.10 52.57
N SER A 11 -25.34 17.02 51.64
CA SER A 11 -25.65 16.72 50.24
C SER A 11 -24.38 16.24 49.57
N ALA A 12 -24.31 14.94 49.25
CA ALA A 12 -23.25 14.38 48.40
C ALA A 12 -23.53 14.76 46.94
N ALA A 13 -22.73 15.67 46.39
CA ALA A 13 -22.73 15.95 44.98
C ALA A 13 -22.05 14.78 44.24
N VAL A 14 -22.82 14.01 43.49
CA VAL A 14 -22.29 12.99 42.56
C VAL A 14 -21.77 13.71 41.33
N PHE A 15 -20.46 13.82 41.23
CA PHE A 15 -19.80 14.23 39.98
C PHE A 15 -19.86 13.05 38.98
N VAL A 16 -20.78 13.15 38.03
CA VAL A 16 -20.72 12.28 36.84
C VAL A 16 -19.56 12.80 35.98
N VAL A 17 -18.40 12.13 36.05
CA VAL A 17 -17.33 12.30 35.10
C VAL A 17 -17.81 11.65 33.80
N ALA A 18 -18.31 12.48 32.88
CA ALA A 18 -18.49 12.05 31.52
C ALA A 18 -17.07 11.70 30.98
N ALA A 19 -16.75 10.43 30.87
CA ALA A 19 -15.60 9.98 30.07
C ALA A 19 -15.87 10.47 28.65
N ALA A 20 -15.19 11.57 28.25
CA ALA A 20 -15.07 11.93 26.86
C ALA A 20 -14.37 10.74 26.21
N GLY A 21 -15.12 9.89 25.53
CA GLY A 21 -14.57 8.87 24.67
C GLY A 21 -13.65 9.60 23.70
N VAL A 22 -12.35 9.33 23.76
CA VAL A 22 -11.44 9.65 22.69
C VAL A 22 -12.05 8.93 21.48
N GLY A 23 -12.64 9.69 20.56
CA GLY A 23 -13.21 9.13 19.34
C GLY A 23 -12.12 8.34 18.67
N LEU A 24 -12.21 7.02 18.73
CA LEU A 24 -11.49 6.17 17.81
C LEU A 24 -11.86 6.71 16.43
N ALA A 25 -10.85 7.02 15.64
CA ALA A 25 -11.05 7.45 14.29
C ALA A 25 -12.01 6.49 13.61
N ASP A 26 -13.01 7.08 12.98
CA ASP A 26 -14.12 6.36 12.38
C ASP A 26 -13.58 5.58 11.17
N ILE A 27 -13.09 4.35 11.42
CA ILE A 27 -12.73 3.43 10.35
C ILE A 27 -14.04 3.16 9.62
N ARG A 28 -14.14 3.60 8.37
CA ARG A 28 -15.34 3.49 7.56
C ARG A 28 -15.50 2.07 7.01
N THR A 29 -15.68 1.10 7.90
CA THR A 29 -16.03 -0.26 7.53
C THR A 29 -17.41 -0.32 6.90
N GLY A 30 -17.54 -1.14 5.86
CA GLY A 30 -18.81 -1.30 5.14
C GLY A 30 -19.06 -0.28 4.03
N ASP A 31 -18.24 0.75 3.88
CA ASP A 31 -18.31 1.64 2.72
C ASP A 31 -17.61 0.98 1.52
N SER A 32 -18.20 1.06 0.35
CA SER A 32 -17.63 0.55 -0.91
C SER A 32 -16.97 1.68 -1.70
N LEU A 33 -15.79 1.40 -2.26
CA LEU A 33 -15.17 2.26 -3.25
C LEU A 33 -15.61 1.82 -4.64
N VAL A 34 -16.15 2.75 -5.41
CA VAL A 34 -16.41 2.57 -6.84
C VAL A 34 -15.70 3.70 -7.58
N ILE A 35 -14.70 3.37 -8.39
CA ILE A 35 -13.93 4.37 -9.13
C ILE A 35 -14.72 4.78 -10.38
N ASN A 36 -14.86 6.09 -10.61
CA ASN A 36 -15.64 6.70 -11.69
C ASN A 36 -17.11 6.23 -11.76
N GLY A 37 -17.65 5.68 -10.67
CA GLY A 37 -18.97 5.07 -10.66
C GLY A 37 -19.10 3.76 -11.46
N GLU A 38 -18.00 3.19 -11.93
CA GLU A 38 -17.97 2.03 -12.84
C GLU A 38 -17.15 0.85 -12.31
N ILE A 39 -15.99 1.09 -11.67
CA ILE A 39 -15.06 0.04 -11.24
C ILE A 39 -15.26 -0.24 -9.76
N PRO A 40 -15.93 -1.35 -9.39
CA PRO A 40 -16.08 -1.73 -7.99
C PRO A 40 -14.76 -2.22 -7.42
N ILE A 41 -14.41 -1.76 -6.22
CA ILE A 41 -13.20 -2.13 -5.49
C ILE A 41 -13.60 -2.87 -4.21
N VAL A 42 -13.04 -4.06 -4.01
CA VAL A 42 -13.17 -4.81 -2.76
C VAL A 42 -12.22 -4.17 -1.73
N THR A 43 -12.79 -3.44 -0.79
CA THR A 43 -12.06 -2.72 0.26
C THR A 43 -12.00 -3.48 1.58
N GLU A 44 -12.77 -4.55 1.70
CA GLU A 44 -12.89 -5.40 2.89
C GLU A 44 -13.07 -6.86 2.47
N THR A 45 -12.33 -7.80 3.09
CA THR A 45 -12.44 -9.23 2.84
C THR A 45 -11.93 -10.05 4.03
N GLU A 46 -12.06 -11.37 3.97
CA GLU A 46 -11.43 -12.27 4.93
C GLU A 46 -9.90 -12.26 4.76
N PRO A 47 -9.13 -12.30 5.85
CA PRO A 47 -7.67 -12.37 5.78
C PRO A 47 -7.21 -13.70 5.16
N PRO A 48 -6.13 -13.70 4.35
CA PRO A 48 -5.52 -14.92 3.87
C PRO A 48 -5.07 -15.83 5.02
N ALA A 49 -5.17 -17.16 4.85
CA ALA A 49 -4.86 -18.15 5.88
C ALA A 49 -3.44 -18.03 6.45
N HIS A 50 -2.46 -17.61 5.63
CA HIS A 50 -1.07 -17.46 6.04
C HIS A 50 -0.82 -16.29 7.02
N LEU A 51 -1.82 -15.47 7.30
CA LEU A 51 -1.75 -14.45 8.36
C LEU A 51 -2.00 -15.01 9.76
N ASP A 52 -2.41 -16.30 9.88
CA ASP A 52 -2.50 -17.06 11.12
C ASP A 52 -3.25 -16.31 12.25
N GLY A 53 -4.32 -15.61 11.90
CA GLY A 53 -5.14 -14.86 12.85
C GLY A 53 -4.59 -13.51 13.28
N ALA A 54 -3.51 -13.00 12.66
CA ALA A 54 -2.96 -11.66 12.95
C ALA A 54 -3.98 -10.52 12.68
N LEU A 55 -4.91 -10.75 11.77
CA LEU A 55 -6.02 -9.85 11.47
C LEU A 55 -7.34 -10.65 11.48
N SER A 56 -8.42 -10.06 12.00
CA SER A 56 -9.76 -10.65 11.96
C SER A 56 -10.52 -10.31 10.67
N THR A 57 -10.18 -9.20 10.05
CA THR A 57 -10.73 -8.70 8.79
C THR A 57 -9.65 -7.96 8.05
N LEU A 58 -9.58 -8.14 6.75
CA LEU A 58 -8.62 -7.47 5.89
C LEU A 58 -9.25 -6.21 5.30
N TYR A 59 -8.59 -5.07 5.51
CA TYR A 59 -9.03 -3.76 5.02
C TYR A 59 -8.02 -3.14 4.06
N SER A 60 -8.52 -2.58 2.96
CA SER A 60 -7.74 -1.66 2.13
C SER A 60 -7.33 -0.40 2.91
N GLY A 61 -6.21 0.20 2.52
CA GLY A 61 -5.77 1.47 3.08
C GLY A 61 -6.76 2.63 2.88
N TRP A 62 -7.69 2.54 1.94
CA TRP A 62 -8.73 3.52 1.65
C TRP A 62 -9.70 3.72 2.81
N VAL A 63 -10.08 2.65 3.53
CA VAL A 63 -11.04 2.72 4.67
C VAL A 63 -10.55 3.60 5.82
N PHE A 64 -9.23 3.81 5.91
CA PHE A 64 -8.59 4.61 6.97
C PHE A 64 -8.41 6.08 6.58
N ARG A 65 -8.95 6.53 5.46
CA ARG A 65 -8.76 7.90 4.98
C ARG A 65 -9.94 8.79 5.33
N THR A 66 -9.70 10.11 5.35
CA THR A 66 -10.77 11.11 5.49
C THR A 66 -11.69 11.07 4.28
N ASP A 67 -12.92 11.58 4.43
CA ASP A 67 -13.91 11.60 3.35
C ASP A 67 -13.40 12.33 2.10
N GLU A 68 -12.64 13.42 2.29
CA GLU A 68 -12.07 14.20 1.18
C GLU A 68 -11.02 13.38 0.41
N THR A 69 -10.12 12.67 1.13
CA THR A 69 -9.10 11.82 0.49
C THR A 69 -9.76 10.63 -0.21
N ARG A 70 -10.82 10.07 0.38
CA ARG A 70 -11.58 8.95 -0.19
C ARG A 70 -12.31 9.36 -1.47
N ALA A 71 -12.97 10.52 -1.46
CA ALA A 71 -13.64 11.08 -2.63
C ALA A 71 -12.66 11.36 -3.76
N MET A 72 -11.49 11.94 -3.43
CA MET A 72 -10.43 12.22 -4.41
C MET A 72 -9.93 10.95 -5.13
N GLN A 73 -9.86 9.81 -4.44
CA GLN A 73 -9.46 8.53 -5.06
C GLN A 73 -10.59 7.91 -5.90
N ALA A 74 -11.85 8.22 -5.60
CA ALA A 74 -13.01 7.65 -6.28
C ALA A 74 -13.27 8.25 -7.67
N ASP A 75 -12.66 9.38 -7.99
CA ASP A 75 -12.82 10.08 -9.27
C ASP A 75 -11.46 10.34 -9.90
N ASP A 76 -11.23 9.83 -11.11
CA ASP A 76 -9.97 10.00 -11.84
C ASP A 76 -9.69 11.46 -12.21
N PHE A 77 -10.71 12.30 -12.33
CA PHE A 77 -10.53 13.73 -12.59
C PHE A 77 -9.91 14.43 -11.36
N ASP A 78 -10.31 14.02 -10.16
CA ASP A 78 -9.82 14.58 -8.90
C ASP A 78 -8.56 13.90 -8.37
N ASN A 79 -8.26 12.68 -8.86
CA ASN A 79 -7.11 11.90 -8.42
C ASN A 79 -5.80 12.41 -9.04
N PRO A 80 -4.92 13.10 -8.29
CA PRO A 80 -3.69 13.64 -8.85
C PRO A 80 -2.67 12.54 -9.27
N GLY A 81 -2.89 11.29 -8.87
CA GLY A 81 -2.13 10.13 -9.34
C GLY A 81 -2.33 9.87 -10.83
N MET A 82 -3.43 10.33 -11.42
CA MET A 82 -3.72 10.13 -12.84
C MET A 82 -2.81 10.92 -13.78
N LEU A 83 -2.21 12.03 -13.32
CA LEU A 83 -1.18 12.74 -14.09
C LEU A 83 0.05 11.85 -14.37
N TYR A 84 0.36 10.93 -13.46
CA TYR A 84 1.46 9.98 -13.61
C TYR A 84 1.08 8.82 -14.53
N VAL A 85 -0.19 8.43 -14.53
CA VAL A 85 -0.73 7.45 -15.49
C VAL A 85 -0.65 7.99 -16.92
N GLU A 86 -1.02 9.25 -17.16
CA GLU A 86 -0.89 9.91 -18.47
C GLU A 86 0.57 9.93 -18.95
N GLN A 87 1.52 10.23 -18.08
CA GLN A 87 2.95 10.16 -18.39
C GLN A 87 3.39 8.71 -18.67
N GLY A 88 2.85 7.73 -17.95
CA GLY A 88 3.05 6.30 -18.19
C GLY A 88 2.55 5.88 -19.56
N ILE A 89 1.35 6.33 -19.99
CA ILE A 89 0.80 6.08 -21.32
C ILE A 89 1.71 6.67 -22.40
N SER A 90 2.21 7.88 -22.19
CA SER A 90 3.16 8.50 -23.12
C SER A 90 4.44 7.67 -23.25
N ALA A 91 5.02 7.24 -22.13
CA ALA A 91 6.21 6.41 -22.10
C ALA A 91 5.98 5.03 -22.73
N PHE A 92 4.82 4.40 -22.49
CA PHE A 92 4.41 3.12 -23.06
C PHE A 92 4.43 3.12 -24.59
N ASN A 93 4.04 4.24 -25.21
CA ASN A 93 3.98 4.40 -26.66
C ASN A 93 5.29 4.96 -27.28
N THR A 94 6.25 5.37 -26.46
CA THR A 94 7.49 5.98 -26.96
C THR A 94 8.55 4.92 -27.23
N ALA A 95 9.07 4.88 -28.45
CA ALA A 95 10.18 4.02 -28.81
C ALA A 95 11.47 4.47 -28.11
N MET A 96 12.20 3.50 -27.52
CA MET A 96 13.42 3.73 -26.75
C MET A 96 14.46 2.64 -27.06
N GLY A 97 15.71 2.90 -26.63
CA GLY A 97 16.80 1.96 -26.80
C GLY A 97 17.28 1.79 -28.26
N THR A 98 18.25 0.91 -28.45
CA THR A 98 18.87 0.67 -29.76
C THR A 98 17.99 -0.12 -30.72
N GLU A 99 17.05 -0.92 -30.18
CA GLU A 99 16.10 -1.70 -30.97
C GLU A 99 14.95 -0.84 -31.51
N GLY A 100 14.77 0.38 -30.99
CA GLY A 100 13.70 1.29 -31.39
C GLY A 100 12.29 0.79 -31.06
N ASN A 101 12.17 -0.13 -30.12
CA ASN A 101 10.90 -0.66 -29.64
C ASN A 101 10.28 0.23 -28.56
N SER A 102 8.95 0.22 -28.47
CA SER A 102 8.18 0.73 -27.33
C SER A 102 7.53 -0.44 -26.59
N CYS A 103 6.97 -0.19 -25.41
CA CYS A 103 6.14 -1.21 -24.75
C CYS A 103 4.97 -1.64 -25.66
N ALA A 104 4.36 -0.69 -26.37
CA ALA A 104 3.28 -0.94 -27.33
C ALA A 104 3.69 -1.84 -28.51
N SER A 105 4.98 -1.94 -28.83
CA SER A 105 5.45 -2.82 -29.89
C SER A 105 5.21 -4.30 -29.60
N CYS A 106 5.13 -4.68 -28.32
CA CYS A 106 4.90 -6.06 -27.86
C CYS A 106 3.57 -6.23 -27.15
N HIS A 107 3.11 -5.21 -26.40
CA HIS A 107 1.92 -5.30 -25.55
C HIS A 107 0.66 -4.66 -26.17
N GLU A 108 0.73 -4.17 -27.41
CA GLU A 108 -0.35 -3.55 -28.19
C GLU A 108 -0.99 -2.34 -27.51
N ASN A 109 -1.58 -2.53 -26.33
CA ASN A 109 -2.22 -1.49 -25.53
C ASN A 109 -1.98 -1.73 -24.01
N PRO A 110 -2.13 -0.70 -23.17
CA PRO A 110 -1.91 -0.83 -21.73
C PRO A 110 -2.81 -1.86 -21.04
N GLU A 111 -4.04 -2.07 -21.53
CA GLU A 111 -5.03 -3.01 -20.97
C GLU A 111 -4.55 -4.46 -21.01
N SER A 112 -3.64 -4.80 -21.94
CA SER A 112 -3.00 -6.12 -21.99
C SER A 112 -2.19 -6.45 -20.73
N LEU A 113 -1.83 -5.43 -19.95
CA LEU A 113 -1.08 -5.54 -18.70
C LEU A 113 -1.99 -5.65 -17.44
N ALA A 114 -3.31 -5.73 -17.61
CA ALA A 114 -4.25 -5.71 -16.48
C ALA A 114 -4.02 -6.82 -15.45
N ASN A 115 -3.49 -7.97 -15.86
CA ASN A 115 -3.21 -9.11 -14.97
C ASN A 115 -1.80 -9.07 -14.33
N VAL A 116 -0.98 -8.05 -14.63
CA VAL A 116 0.39 -7.97 -14.10
C VAL A 116 0.36 -7.60 -12.61
N ARG A 117 -0.18 -6.45 -12.27
CA ARG A 117 -0.13 -5.94 -10.89
C ARG A 117 -0.74 -6.88 -9.83
N PRO A 118 -1.86 -7.62 -10.11
CA PRO A 118 -2.47 -8.51 -9.12
C PRO A 118 -1.59 -9.69 -8.70
N SER A 119 -0.70 -10.17 -9.58
CA SER A 119 0.13 -11.37 -9.35
C SER A 119 1.57 -11.08 -8.93
N TYR A 120 1.97 -9.80 -8.92
CA TYR A 120 3.34 -9.41 -8.55
C TYR A 120 3.46 -8.93 -7.10
N PRO A 121 4.62 -9.18 -6.44
CA PRO A 121 5.81 -9.89 -6.95
C PRO A 121 5.56 -11.38 -7.20
N GLN A 122 6.32 -11.98 -8.14
CA GLN A 122 6.21 -13.39 -8.47
C GLN A 122 7.59 -14.01 -8.67
N TRP A 123 7.65 -15.35 -8.59
CA TRP A 123 8.86 -16.08 -8.93
C TRP A 123 9.13 -16.02 -10.43
N ASP A 124 10.36 -15.68 -10.78
CA ASP A 124 10.85 -15.74 -12.15
C ASP A 124 11.75 -16.99 -12.34
N GLU A 125 11.27 -17.94 -13.11
CA GLU A 125 11.98 -19.18 -13.40
C GLU A 125 13.25 -18.95 -14.23
N ALA A 126 13.29 -17.90 -15.05
CA ALA A 126 14.43 -17.63 -15.92
C ALA A 126 15.65 -17.14 -15.13
N HIS A 127 15.42 -16.32 -14.11
CA HIS A 127 16.46 -15.74 -13.26
C HIS A 127 16.62 -16.46 -11.92
N GLY A 128 15.65 -17.29 -11.52
CA GLY A 128 15.69 -18.03 -10.26
C GLY A 128 15.56 -17.12 -9.04
N GLU A 129 14.77 -16.05 -9.17
CA GLU A 129 14.54 -15.06 -8.09
C GLU A 129 13.09 -14.54 -8.10
N VAL A 130 12.70 -13.85 -7.03
CA VAL A 130 11.44 -13.13 -7.01
C VAL A 130 11.60 -11.82 -7.75
N GLN A 131 10.68 -11.54 -8.67
CA GLN A 131 10.67 -10.35 -9.51
C GLN A 131 9.50 -9.44 -9.15
N THR A 132 9.78 -8.14 -9.01
CA THR A 132 8.76 -7.09 -8.87
C THR A 132 8.36 -6.54 -10.26
N VAL A 133 7.28 -5.75 -10.30
CA VAL A 133 6.87 -5.06 -11.55
C VAL A 133 7.99 -4.18 -12.09
N GLU A 134 8.70 -3.48 -11.21
CA GLU A 134 9.82 -2.61 -11.56
C GLU A 134 10.97 -3.41 -12.21
N MET A 135 11.31 -4.58 -11.66
CA MET A 135 12.34 -5.46 -12.24
C MET A 135 11.92 -5.97 -13.62
N GLN A 136 10.67 -6.38 -13.78
CA GLN A 136 10.13 -6.80 -15.08
C GLN A 136 10.19 -5.68 -16.13
N VAL A 137 9.88 -4.44 -15.74
CA VAL A 137 10.02 -3.28 -16.64
C VAL A 137 11.48 -3.04 -17.04
N ILE A 138 12.42 -3.13 -16.07
CA ILE A 138 13.86 -2.99 -16.34
C ILE A 138 14.33 -4.07 -17.31
N GLU A 139 13.95 -5.31 -17.09
CA GLU A 139 14.28 -6.45 -17.96
C GLU A 139 13.78 -6.22 -19.40
N CYS A 140 12.50 -5.83 -19.56
CA CYS A 140 11.96 -5.49 -20.88
C CYS A 140 12.74 -4.37 -21.56
N GLN A 141 13.14 -3.33 -20.81
CA GLN A 141 13.90 -2.21 -21.34
C GLN A 141 15.31 -2.61 -21.78
N THR A 142 15.99 -3.46 -21.02
CA THR A 142 17.34 -3.93 -21.35
C THR A 142 17.32 -4.95 -22.47
N GLU A 143 16.51 -6.01 -22.35
CA GLU A 143 16.56 -7.17 -23.22
C GLU A 143 15.76 -7.03 -24.52
N ARG A 144 14.63 -6.27 -24.49
CA ARG A 144 13.73 -6.16 -25.64
C ARG A 144 13.81 -4.81 -26.35
N MET A 145 14.27 -3.78 -25.64
CA MET A 145 14.39 -2.44 -26.21
C MET A 145 15.86 -2.03 -26.43
N GLY A 146 16.82 -2.79 -25.86
CA GLY A 146 18.25 -2.49 -26.00
C GLY A 146 18.67 -1.22 -25.29
N MET A 147 18.07 -0.90 -24.15
CA MET A 147 18.45 0.28 -23.35
C MET A 147 19.72 -0.05 -22.53
N GLU A 148 20.80 0.72 -22.76
CA GLU A 148 22.01 0.65 -21.92
C GLU A 148 21.77 1.21 -20.53
N GLU A 149 20.90 2.23 -20.40
CA GLU A 149 20.50 2.84 -19.15
C GLU A 149 18.96 2.77 -19.01
N PRO A 150 18.43 1.65 -18.45
CA PRO A 150 17.00 1.52 -18.20
C PRO A 150 16.57 2.46 -17.07
N TYR A 151 15.26 2.58 -16.85
CA TYR A 151 14.73 3.37 -15.73
C TYR A 151 15.29 2.86 -14.40
N GLY A 152 15.80 3.78 -13.57
CA GLY A 152 16.16 3.41 -12.20
C GLY A 152 14.94 2.91 -11.43
N TYR A 153 15.11 1.92 -10.57
CA TYR A 153 14.05 1.19 -9.87
C TYR A 153 12.98 2.10 -9.21
N ASP A 154 13.36 3.24 -8.63
CA ASP A 154 12.44 4.23 -8.03
C ASP A 154 12.54 5.59 -8.74
N SER A 155 12.91 5.61 -10.02
CA SER A 155 12.90 6.84 -10.83
C SER A 155 11.47 7.32 -11.05
N GLN A 156 11.32 8.60 -11.41
CA GLN A 156 10.00 9.15 -11.74
C GLN A 156 9.36 8.41 -12.93
N GLN A 157 10.17 8.08 -13.94
CA GLN A 157 9.72 7.36 -15.13
C GLN A 157 9.21 5.95 -14.76
N MET A 158 9.91 5.24 -13.86
CA MET A 158 9.47 3.93 -13.37
C MET A 158 8.15 4.05 -12.62
N ARG A 159 8.02 5.02 -11.70
CA ARG A 159 6.77 5.23 -10.96
C ARG A 159 5.60 5.59 -11.88
N ASN A 160 5.84 6.30 -12.98
CA ASN A 160 4.80 6.58 -13.98
C ASN A 160 4.34 5.29 -14.67
N MET A 161 5.30 4.43 -15.06
CA MET A 161 4.98 3.15 -15.69
C MET A 161 4.22 2.22 -14.75
N VAL A 162 4.65 2.11 -13.50
CA VAL A 162 3.95 1.29 -12.48
C VAL A 162 2.56 1.87 -12.16
N ALA A 163 2.39 3.21 -12.20
CA ALA A 163 1.07 3.84 -12.06
C ALA A 163 0.13 3.46 -13.20
N LEU A 164 0.62 3.44 -14.44
CA LEU A 164 -0.13 2.95 -15.59
C LEU A 164 -0.54 1.49 -15.41
N ILE A 165 0.40 0.61 -15.09
CA ILE A 165 0.14 -0.84 -14.90
C ILE A 165 -0.88 -1.06 -13.78
N ALA A 166 -0.78 -0.30 -12.67
CA ALA A 166 -1.75 -0.37 -11.58
C ALA A 166 -3.14 0.13 -11.99
N SER A 167 -3.22 1.20 -12.80
CA SER A 167 -4.50 1.78 -13.23
C SER A 167 -5.31 0.85 -14.12
N VAL A 168 -4.66 0.12 -15.04
CA VAL A 168 -5.35 -0.84 -15.91
C VAL A 168 -5.72 -2.14 -15.18
N ALA A 169 -5.12 -2.40 -14.02
CA ALA A 169 -5.40 -3.56 -13.17
C ALA A 169 -6.50 -3.31 -12.12
N ARG A 170 -7.08 -2.11 -12.05
CA ARG A 170 -8.10 -1.77 -11.05
C ARG A 170 -9.26 -2.75 -11.07
N GLY A 171 -9.71 -3.15 -9.87
CA GLY A 171 -10.78 -4.13 -9.71
C GLY A 171 -10.35 -5.60 -9.87
N GLN A 172 -9.12 -5.87 -10.34
CA GLN A 172 -8.57 -7.23 -10.36
C GLN A 172 -8.20 -7.68 -8.95
N THR A 173 -8.51 -8.94 -8.60
CA THR A 173 -8.19 -9.49 -7.29
C THR A 173 -6.70 -9.73 -7.14
N VAL A 174 -6.12 -9.25 -6.06
CA VAL A 174 -4.72 -9.54 -5.69
C VAL A 174 -4.60 -11.01 -5.30
N ASP A 175 -3.70 -11.72 -5.97
CA ASP A 175 -3.44 -13.14 -5.79
C ASP A 175 -1.94 -13.42 -6.01
N VAL A 176 -1.15 -13.10 -5.01
CA VAL A 176 0.31 -13.25 -5.03
C VAL A 176 0.66 -14.63 -4.49
N ALA A 177 1.34 -15.43 -5.31
CA ALA A 177 1.80 -16.77 -4.95
C ALA A 177 2.97 -16.71 -3.95
N ILE A 178 2.90 -17.54 -2.91
CA ILE A 178 3.88 -17.56 -1.81
C ILE A 178 4.54 -18.94 -1.59
N ASP A 179 4.09 -19.92 -2.31
CA ASP A 179 4.54 -21.32 -2.22
C ASP A 179 5.60 -21.65 -3.28
N GLY A 180 6.03 -22.90 -3.27
CA GLY A 180 7.04 -23.38 -4.21
C GLY A 180 8.37 -22.63 -4.07
N PRO A 181 9.01 -22.23 -5.19
CA PRO A 181 10.33 -21.62 -5.15
C PRO A 181 10.36 -20.20 -4.55
N ALA A 182 9.22 -19.50 -4.46
CA ALA A 182 9.12 -18.18 -3.84
C ALA A 182 9.13 -18.24 -2.30
N SER A 183 8.96 -19.42 -1.70
CA SER A 183 8.74 -19.57 -0.26
C SER A 183 9.89 -19.07 0.61
N GLU A 184 11.15 -19.24 0.18
CA GLU A 184 12.32 -18.76 0.92
C GLU A 184 12.35 -17.23 0.98
N ALA A 185 12.08 -16.56 -0.14
CA ALA A 185 11.99 -15.11 -0.18
C ALA A 185 10.79 -14.59 0.63
N TRP A 186 9.67 -15.30 0.59
CA TRP A 186 8.50 -14.95 1.40
C TRP A 186 8.77 -15.03 2.90
N GLU A 187 9.46 -16.10 3.38
CA GLU A 187 9.85 -16.23 4.79
C GLU A 187 10.84 -15.14 5.21
N LEU A 188 11.81 -14.78 4.37
CA LEU A 188 12.69 -13.63 4.61
C LEU A 188 11.88 -12.34 4.75
N GLY A 189 10.94 -12.10 3.85
CA GLY A 189 10.06 -10.93 3.91
C GLY A 189 9.22 -10.89 5.18
N ARG A 190 8.73 -12.05 5.63
CA ARG A 190 8.03 -12.21 6.89
C ARG A 190 8.93 -11.90 8.09
N GLU A 191 10.14 -12.42 8.13
CA GLU A 191 11.12 -12.13 9.19
C GLU A 191 11.37 -10.62 9.28
N ILE A 192 11.64 -9.97 8.13
CA ILE A 192 11.84 -8.51 8.06
C ILE A 192 10.61 -7.75 8.59
N TYR A 193 9.40 -8.18 8.26
CA TYR A 193 8.16 -7.51 8.68
C TYR A 193 7.96 -7.52 10.21
N TYR A 194 8.36 -8.59 10.90
CA TYR A 194 8.26 -8.72 12.36
C TYR A 194 9.50 -8.26 13.11
N THR A 195 10.62 -8.00 12.41
CA THR A 195 11.85 -7.50 13.04
C THR A 195 11.68 -6.06 13.51
N GLN A 196 12.17 -5.78 14.71
CA GLN A 196 12.19 -4.44 15.28
C GLN A 196 13.38 -3.64 14.76
N TYR A 197 13.13 -2.42 14.31
CA TYR A 197 14.12 -1.53 13.71
C TYR A 197 14.37 -0.29 14.54
N GLY A 198 15.61 0.19 14.45
CA GLY A 198 16.03 1.49 14.91
C GLY A 198 15.96 1.69 16.42
N GLN A 199 16.19 2.94 16.83
CA GLN A 199 16.20 3.33 18.25
C GLN A 199 14.81 3.25 18.92
N MET A 200 13.74 3.17 18.13
CA MET A 200 12.38 3.07 18.66
C MET A 200 11.92 1.62 18.82
N GLU A 201 12.70 0.64 18.35
CA GLU A 201 12.42 -0.80 18.45
C GLU A 201 11.01 -1.14 17.93
N LEU A 202 10.64 -0.59 16.76
CA LEU A 202 9.34 -0.81 16.14
C LEU A 202 9.46 -1.68 14.89
N SER A 203 8.56 -2.66 14.79
CA SER A 203 8.37 -3.49 13.59
C SER A 203 7.19 -3.00 12.75
N CYS A 204 7.08 -3.51 11.51
CA CYS A 204 5.90 -3.26 10.68
C CYS A 204 4.61 -3.77 11.37
N ALA A 205 4.66 -4.97 11.97
CA ALA A 205 3.53 -5.57 12.66
C ALA A 205 3.01 -4.72 13.83
N GLN A 206 3.90 -4.10 14.60
CA GLN A 206 3.47 -3.25 15.72
C GLN A 206 2.59 -2.07 15.26
N CYS A 207 2.87 -1.48 14.08
CA CYS A 207 2.03 -0.43 13.53
C CYS A 207 0.81 -0.99 12.78
N HIS A 208 1.01 -1.99 11.92
CA HIS A 208 0.03 -2.41 10.92
C HIS A 208 -0.87 -3.58 11.34
N GLU A 209 -0.55 -4.27 12.43
CA GLU A 209 -1.40 -5.32 13.04
C GLU A 209 -1.92 -4.92 14.40
N GLN A 210 -1.03 -4.43 15.28
CA GLN A 210 -1.39 -4.16 16.67
C GLN A 210 -2.01 -2.78 16.89
N ASN A 211 -1.71 -1.81 16.01
CA ASN A 211 -2.10 -0.41 16.16
C ASN A 211 -2.79 0.20 14.93
N TYR A 212 -3.25 -0.61 13.97
CA TYR A 212 -4.04 -0.05 12.87
C TYR A 212 -5.31 0.62 13.40
N GLY A 213 -5.77 1.66 12.71
CA GLY A 213 -6.89 2.50 13.17
C GLY A 213 -6.50 3.59 14.15
N ASN A 214 -5.37 3.48 14.85
CA ASN A 214 -4.87 4.55 15.70
C ASN A 214 -4.23 5.67 14.89
N LEU A 215 -4.24 6.88 15.44
CA LEU A 215 -3.56 8.03 14.84
C LEU A 215 -2.05 7.98 15.10
N ILE A 216 -1.28 8.19 14.04
CA ILE A 216 0.11 8.59 14.13
C ILE A 216 0.24 10.00 13.56
N ARG A 217 0.44 11.00 14.42
CA ARG A 217 0.30 12.41 14.06
C ARG A 217 -1.14 12.70 13.59
N ALA A 218 -1.31 13.19 12.36
CA ALA A 218 -2.62 13.49 11.77
C ALA A 218 -3.10 12.41 10.78
N ASP A 219 -2.45 11.25 10.71
CA ASP A 219 -2.77 10.19 9.77
C ASP A 219 -3.10 8.88 10.50
N HIS A 220 -4.11 8.15 10.03
CA HIS A 220 -4.45 6.85 10.60
C HIS A 220 -3.50 5.76 10.10
N LEU A 221 -3.01 4.94 11.01
CA LEU A 221 -2.33 3.71 10.64
C LEU A 221 -3.32 2.77 9.95
N SER A 222 -3.00 2.36 8.73
CA SER A 222 -3.72 1.30 8.03
C SER A 222 -3.13 -0.07 8.38
N GLN A 223 -3.72 -1.15 7.86
CA GLN A 223 -3.14 -2.50 7.96
C GLN A 223 -1.92 -2.73 7.05
N GLY A 224 -1.44 -1.68 6.35
CA GLY A 224 -0.22 -1.73 5.55
C GLY A 224 -0.36 -2.40 4.18
N GLN A 225 -1.57 -2.64 3.69
CA GLN A 225 -1.79 -3.27 2.39
C GLN A 225 -1.25 -2.41 1.24
N VAL A 226 -0.71 -3.07 0.21
CA VAL A 226 -0.06 -2.40 -0.93
C VAL A 226 -0.85 -2.45 -2.23
N ASN A 227 -2.10 -2.93 -2.18
CA ASN A 227 -3.01 -2.98 -3.34
C ASN A 227 -3.32 -1.62 -3.97
N GLY A 228 -3.07 -0.51 -3.25
CA GLY A 228 -3.22 0.85 -3.74
C GLY A 228 -1.95 1.49 -4.32
N PHE A 229 -0.82 0.77 -4.32
CA PHE A 229 0.45 1.31 -4.81
C PHE A 229 0.58 1.22 -6.34
N PRO A 230 1.35 2.19 -6.94
CA PRO A 230 1.97 3.34 -6.28
C PRO A 230 0.92 4.32 -5.74
N THR A 231 1.25 5.07 -4.68
CA THR A 231 0.31 6.00 -4.05
C THR A 231 0.72 7.45 -4.26
N TYR A 232 -0.24 8.31 -4.62
CA TYR A 232 -0.02 9.75 -4.54
C TYR A 232 -0.10 10.20 -3.08
N ARG A 233 0.98 10.78 -2.58
CA ARG A 233 1.05 11.29 -1.21
C ARG A 233 0.82 12.79 -1.18
N LEU A 234 -0.32 13.23 -0.61
CA LEU A 234 -0.71 14.65 -0.54
C LEU A 234 0.38 15.51 0.12
N LYS A 235 0.96 15.03 1.23
CA LYS A 235 2.04 15.75 1.92
C LYS A 235 3.32 15.92 1.12
N ASN A 236 3.57 15.05 0.15
CA ASN A 236 4.76 15.09 -0.70
C ASN A 236 4.47 15.70 -2.06
N ALA A 237 3.20 15.87 -2.42
CA ALA A 237 2.72 16.26 -3.74
C ALA A 237 3.38 15.41 -4.86
N ASN A 238 3.53 14.09 -4.62
CA ASN A 238 4.23 13.19 -5.53
C ASN A 238 3.74 11.74 -5.36
N ILE A 239 3.91 10.94 -6.42
CA ILE A 239 3.66 9.50 -6.37
C ILE A 239 4.85 8.77 -5.74
N VAL A 240 4.56 7.75 -4.93
CA VAL A 240 5.53 7.04 -4.10
C VAL A 240 5.40 5.54 -4.35
N SER A 241 6.54 4.86 -4.60
CA SER A 241 6.63 3.42 -4.74
C SER A 241 6.54 2.68 -3.40
N VAL A 242 6.34 1.36 -3.44
CA VAL A 242 6.32 0.48 -2.26
C VAL A 242 7.64 0.55 -1.50
N HIS A 243 8.79 0.38 -2.18
CA HIS A 243 10.10 0.41 -1.53
C HIS A 243 10.43 1.77 -0.91
N ASN A 244 10.04 2.87 -1.57
CA ASN A 244 10.22 4.20 -1.00
C ASN A 244 9.38 4.36 0.29
N ARG A 245 8.19 3.75 0.33
CA ARG A 245 7.37 3.73 1.55
C ARG A 245 8.03 2.91 2.66
N PHE A 246 8.55 1.71 2.37
CA PHE A 246 9.27 0.90 3.35
C PHE A 246 10.46 1.65 3.93
N ARG A 247 11.28 2.27 3.06
CA ARG A 247 12.39 3.13 3.47
C ARG A 247 11.94 4.23 4.41
N GLY A 248 10.81 4.86 4.13
CA GLY A 248 10.23 5.90 4.99
C GLY A 248 9.83 5.37 6.36
N CYS A 249 9.15 4.22 6.43
CA CYS A 249 8.74 3.60 7.69
C CYS A 249 9.95 3.25 8.57
N ILE A 250 10.99 2.59 8.02
CA ILE A 250 12.19 2.23 8.79
C ILE A 250 12.92 3.49 9.29
N ARG A 251 13.06 4.54 8.47
CA ARG A 251 13.63 5.81 8.94
C ARG A 251 12.81 6.47 10.05
N ASP A 252 11.49 6.35 10.01
CA ASP A 252 10.61 6.89 11.04
C ASP A 252 10.84 6.19 12.40
N THR A 253 11.35 4.94 12.43
CA THR A 253 11.80 4.24 13.64
C THR A 253 13.22 4.62 14.07
N ARG A 254 13.90 5.55 13.36
CA ARG A 254 15.31 5.90 13.49
C ARG A 254 16.24 4.71 13.17
N GLY A 255 15.81 3.82 12.29
CA GLY A 255 16.58 2.72 11.74
C GLY A 255 17.22 3.09 10.41
N GLU A 256 18.22 2.32 10.02
CA GLU A 256 18.83 2.38 8.70
C GLU A 256 18.06 1.44 7.75
N PRO A 257 17.44 1.96 6.67
CA PRO A 257 16.66 1.14 5.75
C PRO A 257 17.57 0.38 4.78
N TYR A 258 17.05 -0.73 4.27
CA TYR A 258 17.64 -1.41 3.12
C TYR A 258 17.63 -0.53 1.87
N ALA A 259 18.47 -0.87 0.89
CA ALA A 259 18.49 -0.19 -0.39
C ALA A 259 17.21 -0.47 -1.19
N ILE A 260 16.76 0.52 -1.97
CA ILE A 260 15.66 0.34 -2.91
C ILE A 260 16.08 -0.68 -3.98
N GLY A 261 15.23 -1.67 -4.26
CA GLY A 261 15.53 -2.78 -5.18
C GLY A 261 16.42 -3.87 -4.59
N SER A 262 16.80 -3.79 -3.29
CA SER A 262 17.59 -4.86 -2.67
C SER A 262 16.75 -6.14 -2.48
N PRO A 263 17.40 -7.31 -2.40
CA PRO A 263 16.72 -8.58 -2.15
C PRO A 263 15.83 -8.56 -0.91
N GLU A 264 16.25 -7.85 0.15
CA GLU A 264 15.46 -7.70 1.39
C GLU A 264 14.17 -6.93 1.15
N PHE A 265 14.20 -5.85 0.37
CA PHE A 265 12.99 -5.10 0.05
C PHE A 265 12.10 -5.82 -0.96
N VAL A 266 12.66 -6.59 -1.88
CA VAL A 266 11.90 -7.48 -2.78
C VAL A 266 11.17 -8.56 -1.98
N ALA A 267 11.87 -9.20 -1.05
CA ALA A 267 11.30 -10.20 -0.13
C ALA A 267 10.19 -9.59 0.75
N LEU A 268 10.44 -8.41 1.30
CA LEU A 268 9.44 -7.68 2.09
C LEU A 268 8.23 -7.30 1.24
N GLU A 269 8.41 -6.89 -0.03
CA GLU A 269 7.30 -6.59 -0.94
C GLU A 269 6.47 -7.82 -1.22
N LEU A 270 7.09 -8.97 -1.49
CA LEU A 270 6.41 -10.25 -1.68
C LEU A 270 5.52 -10.59 -0.47
N TYR A 271 6.09 -10.51 0.74
CA TYR A 271 5.34 -10.77 1.97
C TYR A 271 4.18 -9.80 2.15
N VAL A 272 4.42 -8.48 2.02
CA VAL A 272 3.40 -7.45 2.24
C VAL A 272 2.32 -7.49 1.14
N ALA A 273 2.68 -7.80 -0.11
CA ALA A 273 1.71 -7.94 -1.20
C ALA A 273 0.79 -9.14 -0.96
N SER A 274 1.33 -10.30 -0.56
CA SER A 274 0.54 -11.49 -0.24
C SER A 274 -0.43 -11.29 0.93
N ARG A 275 -0.12 -10.40 1.87
CA ARG A 275 -1.04 -10.01 2.96
C ARG A 275 -2.34 -9.39 2.43
N GLY A 276 -2.29 -8.82 1.23
CA GLY A 276 -3.42 -8.20 0.54
C GLY A 276 -4.23 -9.15 -0.35
N ASN A 277 -3.89 -10.45 -0.40
CA ASN A 277 -4.62 -11.41 -1.23
C ASN A 277 -6.13 -11.40 -0.89
N GLY A 278 -6.96 -11.33 -1.92
CA GLY A 278 -8.42 -11.20 -1.80
C GLY A 278 -8.95 -9.76 -1.86
N LEU A 279 -8.14 -8.72 -1.57
CA LEU A 279 -8.48 -7.34 -1.93
C LEU A 279 -8.31 -7.15 -3.44
N THR A 280 -8.86 -6.06 -3.99
CA THR A 280 -8.61 -5.74 -5.40
C THR A 280 -7.60 -4.59 -5.54
N VAL A 281 -6.94 -4.53 -6.69
CA VAL A 281 -6.07 -3.41 -7.05
C VAL A 281 -6.89 -2.13 -7.11
N GLU A 282 -6.44 -1.09 -6.43
CA GLU A 282 -7.11 0.22 -6.39
C GLU A 282 -6.18 1.39 -6.83
N GLY A 283 -4.94 1.08 -7.25
CA GLY A 283 -3.92 2.06 -7.60
C GLY A 283 -4.15 2.79 -8.94
N PRO A 284 -3.52 3.97 -9.10
CA PRO A 284 -2.82 4.72 -8.06
C PRO A 284 -3.78 5.30 -7.01
N ALA A 285 -3.51 5.00 -5.75
CA ALA A 285 -4.34 5.48 -4.64
C ALA A 285 -3.90 6.85 -4.14
N VAL A 286 -4.80 7.57 -3.43
CA VAL A 286 -4.49 8.84 -2.77
C VAL A 286 -4.32 8.62 -1.28
N ARG A 287 -3.25 9.14 -0.68
CA ARG A 287 -2.92 9.03 0.74
C ARG A 287 -2.37 10.35 1.29
N ASN A 288 -2.47 10.57 2.59
CA ASN A 288 -1.96 11.77 3.28
C ASN A 288 -0.42 11.85 3.26
#